data_bf2c3de18c93ab319ffc29bc0e7b0bd2
#
_entry.id   bf2c3de18c93ab319ffc29bc0e7b0bd2
#
_cell.length_a   1.000
_cell.length_b   1.000
_cell.length_c   1.000
_cell.angle_alpha   90.00
_cell.angle_beta   90.00
_cell.angle_gamma   90.00
#
_symmetry.space_group_name_H-M   'P 1'
#
loop_
_entity.id
_entity.type
_entity.pdbx_description
1 polymer ?
#
loop_
_entity_poly.entity_id
_entity_poly.type
_entity_poly.pdbx_seq_one_letter_code
_entity_poly.pdbx_strand_id
1 'polypeptide(L)'
;MRRGLLAWDAGEVPAAVLDARVEKTRAAMIATGFDALLLYNNFPRPAAVSWLTHFVPYWSQGVLVLPAVGAPEYFVSLSKRVAGWIAETSHMGEIVSTPRLGADLAKRLGGATKIGVLELNRLPGGIAQPLIAGLPAAALDDATDLFRAVRHPADDTEVAISRKAATLARDCLDGAFENADYRQTAALTAAIEGPARLAGAEEVIVEFAPDLAGDTALRRIDGDIALGDRYAVRVSLACKGHWIRLGRTYGAERLDDWIAGSLSPILDGESVPGLGSPAVTLEACMGSAPLTAVTELPAGAVGTANLALSVGGDVHLVSIPVLSEDGTVSPLI
;
A
#
# COMPACT_ATOMS: atom_id res chain seq x y z
N MET A 1 -9.70 12.03 17.02
CA MET A 1 -8.61 11.69 16.10
C MET A 1 -9.23 11.12 14.83
N ARG A 2 -9.00 11.71 13.68
CA ARG A 2 -9.51 11.18 12.41
C ARG A 2 -8.55 10.08 11.95
N ARG A 3 -8.94 8.83 12.09
CA ARG A 3 -8.21 7.71 11.51
C ARG A 3 -8.69 7.47 10.08
N GLY A 4 -7.76 7.33 9.15
CA GLY A 4 -8.01 6.77 7.83
C GLY A 4 -9.01 7.51 6.97
N LEU A 5 -9.43 8.72 7.31
CA LEU A 5 -10.31 9.50 6.45
C LEU A 5 -9.49 10.13 5.33
N LEU A 6 -9.49 9.47 4.20
CA LEU A 6 -8.98 10.00 2.96
C LEU A 6 -10.07 10.92 2.38
N ALA A 7 -9.73 12.19 2.20
CA ALA A 7 -10.53 13.11 1.39
C ALA A 7 -9.79 13.33 0.08
N TRP A 8 -10.48 13.15 -1.03
CA TRP A 8 -9.92 13.44 -2.34
C TRP A 8 -9.59 14.94 -2.44
N ASP A 9 -8.38 15.21 -2.87
CA ASP A 9 -7.87 16.55 -3.13
C ASP A 9 -7.42 16.60 -4.59
N ALA A 10 -8.20 17.25 -5.43
CA ALA A 10 -7.93 17.37 -6.86
C ALA A 10 -6.66 18.18 -7.19
N GLY A 11 -6.14 18.96 -6.23
CA GLY A 11 -4.87 19.65 -6.37
C GLY A 11 -3.65 18.73 -6.23
N GLU A 12 -3.76 17.69 -5.38
CA GLU A 12 -2.70 16.70 -5.19
C GLU A 12 -2.87 15.47 -6.10
N VAL A 13 -4.12 15.06 -6.35
CA VAL A 13 -4.46 13.94 -7.26
C VAL A 13 -5.48 14.44 -8.27
N PRO A 14 -5.07 14.99 -9.41
CA PRO A 14 -5.98 15.53 -10.41
C PRO A 14 -6.96 14.48 -10.94
N ALA A 15 -8.21 14.87 -11.20
CA ALA A 15 -9.23 14.00 -11.79
C ALA A 15 -8.72 13.34 -13.08
N ALA A 16 -8.02 14.10 -13.92
CA ALA A 16 -7.45 13.58 -15.18
C ALA A 16 -6.47 12.42 -14.99
N VAL A 17 -5.75 12.35 -13.85
CA VAL A 17 -4.87 11.22 -13.52
C VAL A 17 -5.70 9.98 -13.20
N LEU A 18 -6.77 10.13 -12.40
CA LEU A 18 -7.66 9.01 -12.06
C LEU A 18 -8.41 8.51 -13.30
N ASP A 19 -8.88 9.41 -14.16
CA ASP A 19 -9.50 9.07 -15.44
C ASP A 19 -8.52 8.33 -16.36
N ALA A 20 -7.28 8.77 -16.45
CA ALA A 20 -6.24 8.08 -17.23
C ALA A 20 -5.94 6.67 -16.72
N ARG A 21 -5.92 6.46 -15.38
CA ARG A 21 -5.77 5.13 -14.77
C ARG A 21 -6.96 4.21 -15.10
N VAL A 22 -8.18 4.74 -15.06
CA VAL A 22 -9.40 4.02 -15.46
C VAL A 22 -9.32 3.62 -16.94
N GLU A 23 -8.96 4.54 -17.83
CA GLU A 23 -8.86 4.26 -19.27
C GLU A 23 -7.72 3.28 -19.61
N LYS A 24 -6.56 3.40 -18.94
CA LYS A 24 -5.45 2.43 -19.07
C LYS A 24 -5.90 1.02 -18.67
N THR A 25 -6.65 0.91 -17.54
CA THR A 25 -7.20 -0.36 -17.07
C THR A 25 -8.22 -0.91 -18.06
N ARG A 26 -9.12 -0.07 -18.57
CA ARG A 26 -10.14 -0.45 -19.56
C ARG A 26 -9.52 -0.94 -20.87
N ALA A 27 -8.51 -0.27 -21.38
CA ALA A 27 -7.79 -0.70 -22.58
C ALA A 27 -7.19 -2.10 -22.43
N ALA A 28 -6.58 -2.40 -21.28
CA ALA A 28 -6.04 -3.73 -20.97
C ALA A 28 -7.15 -4.79 -20.84
N MET A 29 -8.29 -4.45 -20.25
CA MET A 29 -9.46 -5.34 -20.17
C MET A 29 -9.98 -5.70 -21.56
N ILE A 30 -10.15 -4.72 -22.43
CA ILE A 30 -10.64 -4.92 -23.82
C ILE A 30 -9.65 -5.80 -24.59
N ALA A 31 -8.36 -5.56 -24.46
CA ALA A 31 -7.32 -6.35 -25.14
C ALA A 31 -7.32 -7.83 -24.70
N THR A 32 -7.79 -8.13 -23.48
CA THR A 32 -7.90 -9.50 -22.95
C THR A 32 -9.32 -10.08 -23.02
N GLY A 33 -10.26 -9.33 -23.57
CA GLY A 33 -11.64 -9.75 -23.79
C GLY A 33 -12.51 -9.76 -22.53
N PHE A 34 -12.18 -9.01 -21.50
CA PHE A 34 -13.03 -8.85 -20.33
C PHE A 34 -14.14 -7.82 -20.59
N ASP A 35 -15.38 -8.20 -20.28
CA ASP A 35 -16.56 -7.30 -20.35
C ASP A 35 -16.63 -6.38 -19.12
N ALA A 36 -16.11 -6.84 -17.98
CA ALA A 36 -16.04 -6.10 -16.74
C ALA A 36 -14.87 -6.57 -15.86
N LEU A 37 -14.38 -5.68 -15.01
CA LEU A 37 -13.42 -5.99 -13.96
C LEU A 37 -14.06 -5.68 -12.59
N LEU A 38 -13.95 -6.62 -11.66
CA LEU A 38 -14.39 -6.49 -10.28
C LEU A 38 -13.19 -6.29 -9.35
N LEU A 39 -13.20 -5.20 -8.59
CA LEU A 39 -12.20 -4.90 -7.58
C LEU A 39 -12.86 -4.80 -6.21
N TYR A 40 -12.68 -5.84 -5.40
CA TYR A 40 -13.14 -5.83 -4.01
C TYR A 40 -12.23 -4.95 -3.16
N ASN A 41 -12.81 -4.18 -2.25
CA ASN A 41 -12.06 -3.46 -1.24
C ASN A 41 -12.74 -3.51 0.14
N ASN A 42 -11.88 -3.38 1.14
CA ASN A 42 -12.23 -3.10 2.52
C ASN A 42 -11.09 -2.26 3.14
N PHE A 43 -11.19 -1.92 4.42
CA PHE A 43 -10.16 -1.10 5.08
C PHE A 43 -8.73 -1.68 5.00
N PRO A 44 -8.46 -2.99 5.26
CA PRO A 44 -7.11 -3.56 5.13
C PRO A 44 -6.62 -3.70 3.67
N ARG A 45 -7.51 -3.64 2.70
CA ARG A 45 -7.23 -3.92 1.29
C ARG A 45 -7.84 -2.87 0.36
N PRO A 46 -7.50 -1.58 0.52
CA PRO A 46 -8.11 -0.51 -0.27
C PRO A 46 -7.36 -0.22 -1.58
N ALA A 47 -6.11 -0.70 -1.73
CA ALA A 47 -5.14 -0.10 -2.63
C ALA A 47 -5.55 -0.08 -4.11
N ALA A 48 -6.20 -1.12 -4.62
CA ALA A 48 -6.62 -1.16 -6.03
C ALA A 48 -7.75 -0.15 -6.33
N VAL A 49 -8.77 -0.11 -5.47
CA VAL A 49 -9.89 0.84 -5.64
C VAL A 49 -9.43 2.27 -5.36
N SER A 50 -8.60 2.49 -4.34
CA SER A 50 -8.09 3.82 -4.04
C SER A 50 -7.18 4.36 -5.15
N TRP A 51 -6.44 3.51 -5.85
CA TRP A 51 -5.62 3.91 -6.99
C TRP A 51 -6.46 4.43 -8.16
N LEU A 52 -7.63 3.82 -8.41
CA LEU A 52 -8.54 4.22 -9.49
C LEU A 52 -9.45 5.39 -9.13
N THR A 53 -9.83 5.53 -7.85
CA THR A 53 -10.93 6.41 -7.44
C THR A 53 -10.60 7.32 -6.27
N HIS A 54 -9.42 7.16 -5.68
CA HIS A 54 -9.01 7.82 -4.44
C HIS A 54 -9.92 7.53 -3.23
N PHE A 55 -10.63 6.40 -3.22
CA PHE A 55 -11.53 6.00 -2.12
C PHE A 55 -10.94 4.90 -1.24
N VAL A 56 -10.91 5.14 0.07
CA VAL A 56 -10.57 4.15 1.08
C VAL A 56 -11.79 3.91 1.98
N PRO A 57 -12.36 2.70 1.99
CA PRO A 57 -13.49 2.37 2.86
C PRO A 57 -12.99 2.19 4.29
N TYR A 58 -13.47 3.02 5.21
CA TYR A 58 -12.98 3.02 6.58
C TYR A 58 -13.60 1.92 7.46
N TRP A 59 -14.90 1.65 7.31
CA TRP A 59 -15.65 0.69 8.15
C TRP A 59 -16.58 -0.22 7.35
N SER A 60 -16.41 -0.26 6.04
CA SER A 60 -17.28 -1.04 5.16
C SER A 60 -16.46 -1.86 4.16
N GLN A 61 -17.18 -2.57 3.34
CA GLN A 61 -16.65 -3.26 2.18
C GLN A 61 -17.46 -2.88 0.94
N GLY A 62 -16.84 -3.00 -0.21
CA GLY A 62 -17.49 -2.75 -1.48
C GLY A 62 -16.79 -3.44 -2.64
N VAL A 63 -17.40 -3.30 -3.79
CA VAL A 63 -16.85 -3.80 -5.07
C VAL A 63 -16.98 -2.69 -6.11
N LEU A 64 -15.86 -2.26 -6.66
CA LEU A 64 -15.85 -1.44 -7.84
C LEU A 64 -16.05 -2.34 -9.06
N VAL A 65 -17.06 -2.05 -9.84
CA VAL A 65 -17.32 -2.63 -11.17
C VAL A 65 -16.81 -1.63 -12.19
N LEU A 66 -15.79 -2.02 -12.93
CA LEU A 66 -15.29 -1.27 -14.08
C LEU A 66 -15.76 -1.99 -15.34
N PRO A 67 -16.80 -1.51 -16.04
CA PRO A 67 -17.23 -2.10 -17.29
C PRO A 67 -16.28 -1.71 -18.44
N ALA A 68 -16.20 -2.55 -19.48
CA ALA A 68 -15.45 -2.23 -20.70
C ALA A 68 -16.02 -0.97 -21.38
N VAL A 69 -17.32 -0.74 -21.26
CA VAL A 69 -18.02 0.45 -21.78
C VAL A 69 -18.98 0.99 -20.73
N GLY A 70 -18.90 2.29 -20.45
CA GLY A 70 -19.75 2.97 -19.47
C GLY A 70 -18.99 3.49 -18.26
N ALA A 71 -19.67 4.09 -17.31
CA ALA A 71 -19.09 4.63 -16.09
C ALA A 71 -18.75 3.51 -15.09
N PRO A 72 -17.69 3.67 -14.26
CA PRO A 72 -17.47 2.81 -13.12
C PRO A 72 -18.62 2.89 -12.12
N GLU A 73 -18.95 1.77 -11.47
CA GLU A 73 -20.01 1.68 -10.47
C GLU A 73 -19.45 1.07 -9.19
N TYR A 74 -19.75 1.70 -8.05
CA TYR A 74 -19.28 1.19 -6.77
C TYR A 74 -20.45 0.63 -5.94
N PHE A 75 -20.46 -0.68 -5.77
CA PHE A 75 -21.42 -1.41 -4.94
C PHE A 75 -20.93 -1.47 -3.50
N VAL A 76 -21.72 -0.92 -2.57
CA VAL A 76 -21.31 -0.82 -1.16
C VAL A 76 -22.42 -1.29 -0.21
N SER A 77 -22.04 -1.94 0.88
CA SER A 77 -22.96 -2.44 1.91
C SER A 77 -23.46 -1.36 2.89
N LEU A 78 -23.11 -0.10 2.66
CA LEU A 78 -23.57 1.04 3.44
C LEU A 78 -24.96 1.55 2.98
N SER A 79 -25.64 2.25 3.88
CA SER A 79 -26.92 2.87 3.54
C SER A 79 -26.77 3.98 2.50
N LYS A 80 -27.84 4.25 1.74
CA LYS A 80 -27.89 5.35 0.74
C LYS A 80 -27.50 6.73 1.29
N ARG A 81 -27.64 6.94 2.61
CA ARG A 81 -27.26 8.22 3.25
C ARG A 81 -25.78 8.51 3.19
N VAL A 82 -24.95 7.47 2.99
CA VAL A 82 -23.49 7.58 2.94
C VAL A 82 -22.98 7.81 1.50
N ALA A 83 -23.82 7.57 0.50
CA ALA A 83 -23.42 7.71 -0.91
C ALA A 83 -22.94 9.14 -1.24
N GLY A 84 -23.61 10.16 -0.72
CA GLY A 84 -23.17 11.56 -0.89
C GLY A 84 -21.78 11.82 -0.35
N TRP A 85 -21.49 11.32 0.86
CA TRP A 85 -20.14 11.43 1.45
C TRP A 85 -19.07 10.70 0.62
N ILE A 86 -19.35 9.51 0.09
CA ILE A 86 -18.42 8.79 -0.79
C ILE A 86 -18.16 9.63 -2.05
N ALA A 87 -19.19 10.16 -2.67
CA ALA A 87 -19.07 11.00 -3.88
C ALA A 87 -18.27 12.30 -3.63
N GLU A 88 -18.40 12.90 -2.45
CA GLU A 88 -17.67 14.12 -2.09
C GLU A 88 -16.20 13.87 -1.74
N THR A 89 -15.86 12.66 -1.29
CA THR A 89 -14.52 12.32 -0.78
C THR A 89 -13.69 11.49 -1.76
N SER A 90 -14.23 11.18 -2.94
CA SER A 90 -13.56 10.33 -3.94
C SER A 90 -13.93 10.75 -5.36
N HIS A 91 -13.12 10.35 -6.33
CA HIS A 91 -13.44 10.40 -7.76
C HIS A 91 -14.16 9.11 -8.17
N MET A 92 -15.35 8.89 -7.58
CA MET A 92 -16.13 7.69 -7.80
C MET A 92 -17.23 7.96 -8.83
N GLY A 93 -17.55 6.95 -9.65
CA GLY A 93 -18.71 6.97 -10.52
C GLY A 93 -20.03 6.78 -9.76
N GLU A 94 -20.95 5.99 -10.28
CA GLU A 94 -22.21 5.70 -9.61
C GLU A 94 -22.00 4.87 -8.33
N ILE A 95 -22.73 5.22 -7.26
CA ILE A 95 -22.66 4.52 -5.98
C ILE A 95 -23.97 3.77 -5.74
N VAL A 96 -23.87 2.45 -5.70
CA VAL A 96 -25.00 1.54 -5.50
C VAL A 96 -24.98 0.99 -4.08
N SER A 97 -25.88 1.47 -3.23
CA SER A 97 -26.04 0.97 -1.86
C SER A 97 -26.89 -0.30 -1.83
N THR A 98 -26.34 -1.40 -1.35
CA THR A 98 -27.04 -2.69 -1.27
C THR A 98 -26.55 -3.56 -0.11
N PRO A 99 -27.44 -4.23 0.62
CA PRO A 99 -27.04 -5.24 1.60
C PRO A 99 -26.68 -6.61 0.97
N ARG A 100 -26.91 -6.80 -0.34
CA ARG A 100 -26.78 -8.07 -1.05
C ARG A 100 -25.78 -7.98 -2.19
N LEU A 101 -24.54 -7.56 -1.86
CA LEU A 101 -23.49 -7.28 -2.84
C LEU A 101 -23.39 -8.34 -3.94
N GLY A 102 -23.20 -9.61 -3.60
CA GLY A 102 -22.99 -10.66 -4.60
C GLY A 102 -24.20 -10.88 -5.53
N ALA A 103 -25.42 -10.85 -5.01
CA ALA A 103 -26.61 -11.04 -5.82
C ALA A 103 -26.91 -9.85 -6.74
N ASP A 104 -26.71 -8.62 -6.26
CA ASP A 104 -26.95 -7.43 -7.06
C ASP A 104 -25.84 -7.20 -8.10
N LEU A 105 -24.58 -7.62 -7.79
CA LEU A 105 -23.51 -7.71 -8.78
C LEU A 105 -23.85 -8.73 -9.88
N ALA A 106 -24.34 -9.93 -9.52
CA ALA A 106 -24.75 -10.92 -10.52
C ALA A 106 -25.87 -10.38 -11.43
N LYS A 107 -26.86 -9.70 -10.86
CA LYS A 107 -27.93 -9.05 -11.66
C LYS A 107 -27.37 -8.00 -12.59
N ARG A 108 -26.43 -7.17 -12.13
CA ARG A 108 -25.80 -6.09 -12.92
C ARG A 108 -24.98 -6.65 -14.09
N LEU A 109 -24.32 -7.77 -13.87
CA LEU A 109 -23.40 -8.40 -14.82
C LEU A 109 -24.03 -9.52 -15.63
N GLY A 110 -25.36 -9.72 -15.55
CA GLY A 110 -26.05 -10.85 -16.19
C GLY A 110 -25.94 -10.94 -17.72
N GLY A 111 -25.46 -9.89 -18.39
CA GLY A 111 -25.16 -9.89 -19.82
C GLY A 111 -23.68 -10.07 -20.16
N ALA A 112 -22.79 -10.13 -19.16
CA ALA A 112 -21.37 -10.30 -19.37
C ALA A 112 -21.04 -11.79 -19.64
N THR A 113 -20.05 -12.04 -20.48
CA THR A 113 -19.57 -13.40 -20.81
C THR A 113 -18.25 -13.70 -20.12
N LYS A 114 -17.39 -12.70 -19.93
CA LYS A 114 -16.10 -12.84 -19.29
C LYS A 114 -15.85 -11.70 -18.29
N ILE A 115 -15.68 -12.04 -17.03
CA ILE A 115 -15.54 -11.08 -15.94
C ILE A 115 -14.19 -11.31 -15.25
N GLY A 116 -13.35 -10.30 -15.25
CA GLY A 116 -12.10 -10.31 -14.48
C GLY A 116 -12.37 -9.98 -13.01
N VAL A 117 -11.75 -10.71 -12.11
CA VAL A 117 -11.82 -10.43 -10.67
C VAL A 117 -10.40 -10.27 -10.13
N LEU A 118 -10.12 -9.12 -9.56
CA LEU A 118 -8.84 -8.91 -8.89
C LEU A 118 -8.75 -9.77 -7.64
N GLU A 119 -7.71 -10.61 -7.56
CA GLU A 119 -7.48 -11.53 -6.44
C GLU A 119 -8.72 -12.43 -6.16
N LEU A 120 -9.19 -13.10 -7.20
CA LEU A 120 -10.40 -13.93 -7.20
C LEU A 120 -10.47 -14.90 -6.00
N ASN A 121 -9.35 -15.52 -5.64
CA ASN A 121 -9.23 -16.44 -4.53
C ASN A 121 -9.40 -15.78 -3.13
N ARG A 122 -9.42 -14.45 -3.08
CA ARG A 122 -9.60 -13.65 -1.85
C ARG A 122 -10.93 -12.91 -1.80
N LEU A 123 -11.79 -13.11 -2.78
CA LEU A 123 -13.15 -12.55 -2.74
C LEU A 123 -13.94 -13.20 -1.61
N PRO A 124 -14.54 -12.43 -0.68
CA PRO A 124 -15.29 -12.99 0.44
C PRO A 124 -16.40 -13.94 -0.02
N GLY A 125 -16.53 -15.11 0.62
CA GLY A 125 -17.51 -16.13 0.25
C GLY A 125 -18.95 -15.63 0.21
N GLY A 126 -19.33 -14.69 1.10
CA GLY A 126 -20.64 -14.04 1.09
C GLY A 126 -20.93 -13.17 -0.15
N ILE A 127 -19.90 -12.80 -0.90
CA ILE A 127 -20.01 -12.11 -2.20
C ILE A 127 -19.85 -13.11 -3.34
N ALA A 128 -18.82 -13.97 -3.27
CA ALA A 128 -18.47 -14.90 -4.33
C ALA A 128 -19.59 -15.91 -4.63
N GLN A 129 -20.17 -16.54 -3.60
CA GLN A 129 -21.19 -17.58 -3.78
C GLN A 129 -22.46 -17.07 -4.47
N PRO A 130 -23.11 -15.95 -4.03
CA PRO A 130 -24.26 -15.42 -4.75
C PRO A 130 -23.93 -14.89 -6.14
N LEU A 131 -22.71 -14.35 -6.33
CA LEU A 131 -22.23 -13.90 -7.63
C LEU A 131 -22.13 -15.08 -8.63
N ILE A 132 -21.45 -16.15 -8.24
CA ILE A 132 -21.28 -17.36 -9.07
C ILE A 132 -22.65 -18.03 -9.34
N ALA A 133 -23.50 -18.12 -8.33
CA ALA A 133 -24.84 -18.72 -8.50
C ALA A 133 -25.73 -17.93 -9.46
N GLY A 134 -25.56 -16.61 -9.51
CA GLY A 134 -26.33 -15.72 -10.39
C GLY A 134 -25.75 -15.53 -11.80
N LEU A 135 -24.52 -16.03 -12.06
CA LEU A 135 -23.81 -15.89 -13.34
C LEU A 135 -23.35 -17.26 -13.89
N PRO A 136 -24.24 -18.24 -14.07
CA PRO A 136 -23.83 -19.61 -14.41
C PRO A 136 -23.16 -19.74 -15.79
N ALA A 137 -23.40 -18.81 -16.68
CA ALA A 137 -22.84 -18.81 -18.03
C ALA A 137 -21.59 -17.92 -18.18
N ALA A 138 -21.28 -17.10 -17.16
CA ALA A 138 -20.13 -16.21 -17.22
C ALA A 138 -18.89 -16.88 -16.63
N ALA A 139 -17.75 -16.74 -17.30
CA ALA A 139 -16.46 -17.11 -16.73
C ALA A 139 -15.99 -15.98 -15.79
N LEU A 140 -15.68 -16.36 -14.55
CA LEU A 140 -14.96 -15.49 -13.60
C LEU A 140 -13.49 -15.89 -13.64
N ASP A 141 -12.65 -15.03 -14.20
CA ASP A 141 -11.22 -15.25 -14.33
C ASP A 141 -10.45 -14.35 -13.35
N ASP A 142 -9.33 -14.83 -12.83
CA ASP A 142 -8.43 -14.01 -12.04
C ASP A 142 -7.74 -12.96 -12.93
N ALA A 143 -7.93 -11.68 -12.63
CA ALA A 143 -7.38 -10.55 -13.37
C ALA A 143 -6.23 -9.87 -12.62
N THR A 144 -5.62 -10.54 -11.65
CA THR A 144 -4.57 -9.95 -10.79
C THR A 144 -3.34 -9.56 -11.60
N ASP A 145 -2.89 -10.41 -12.51
CA ASP A 145 -1.69 -10.12 -13.32
C ASP A 145 -1.95 -9.01 -14.35
N LEU A 146 -3.17 -8.96 -14.92
CA LEU A 146 -3.58 -7.83 -15.76
C LEU A 146 -3.51 -6.52 -14.98
N PHE A 147 -4.09 -6.47 -13.78
CA PHE A 147 -4.11 -5.26 -12.97
C PHE A 147 -2.70 -4.83 -12.53
N ARG A 148 -1.84 -5.78 -12.18
CA ARG A 148 -0.42 -5.54 -11.88
C ARG A 148 0.30 -4.88 -13.03
N ALA A 149 0.14 -5.42 -14.24
CA ALA A 149 0.75 -4.88 -15.46
C ALA A 149 0.24 -3.47 -15.80
N VAL A 150 -1.04 -3.18 -15.50
CA VAL A 150 -1.60 -1.84 -15.68
C VAL A 150 -1.07 -0.86 -14.63
N ARG A 151 -0.96 -1.28 -13.37
CA ARG A 151 -0.52 -0.43 -12.27
C ARG A 151 0.95 -0.02 -12.41
N HIS A 152 1.79 -0.86 -12.96
CA HIS A 152 3.22 -0.60 -13.14
C HIS A 152 3.54 -0.30 -14.61
N PRO A 153 4.40 0.68 -14.90
CA PRO A 153 5.05 1.61 -13.96
C PRO A 153 4.09 2.52 -13.23
N ALA A 154 4.49 2.99 -12.04
CA ALA A 154 3.80 4.05 -11.30
C ALA A 154 3.80 5.34 -12.12
N ASP A 155 2.72 6.10 -12.07
CA ASP A 155 2.68 7.42 -12.70
C ASP A 155 3.37 8.49 -11.83
N ASP A 156 3.67 9.65 -12.44
CA ASP A 156 4.38 10.75 -11.77
C ASP A 156 3.67 11.22 -10.49
N THR A 157 2.34 11.17 -10.45
CA THR A 157 1.56 11.54 -9.26
C THR A 157 1.77 10.52 -8.14
N GLU A 158 1.77 9.22 -8.45
CA GLU A 158 2.04 8.16 -7.46
C GLU A 158 3.46 8.29 -6.91
N VAL A 159 4.46 8.51 -7.77
CA VAL A 159 5.85 8.70 -7.35
C VAL A 159 6.00 9.96 -6.48
N ALA A 160 5.38 11.08 -6.88
CA ALA A 160 5.45 12.33 -6.11
C ALA A 160 4.84 12.20 -4.70
N ILE A 161 3.66 11.56 -4.59
CA ILE A 161 3.01 11.32 -3.30
C ILE A 161 3.85 10.36 -2.44
N SER A 162 4.42 9.33 -3.04
CA SER A 162 5.28 8.38 -2.34
C SER A 162 6.56 9.04 -1.81
N ARG A 163 7.18 9.94 -2.59
CA ARG A 163 8.31 10.76 -2.12
C ARG A 163 7.91 11.68 -0.96
N LYS A 164 6.75 12.33 -1.04
CA LYS A 164 6.20 13.15 0.05
C LYS A 164 6.01 12.30 1.33
N ALA A 165 5.45 11.11 1.20
CA ALA A 165 5.26 10.19 2.31
C ALA A 165 6.59 9.71 2.91
N ALA A 166 7.58 9.39 2.08
CA ALA A 166 8.90 8.97 2.51
C ALA A 166 9.66 10.10 3.25
N THR A 167 9.60 11.32 2.71
CA THR A 167 10.16 12.50 3.38
C THR A 167 9.52 12.75 4.73
N LEU A 168 8.18 12.68 4.80
CA LEU A 168 7.46 12.83 6.08
C LEU A 168 7.86 11.76 7.10
N ALA A 169 7.99 10.49 6.70
CA ALA A 169 8.43 9.43 7.59
C ALA A 169 9.85 9.66 8.10
N ARG A 170 10.76 10.11 7.23
CA ARG A 170 12.13 10.48 7.60
C ARG A 170 12.14 11.62 8.61
N ASP A 171 11.44 12.71 8.32
CA ASP A 171 11.43 13.90 9.16
C ASP A 171 10.83 13.61 10.55
N CYS A 172 9.80 12.74 10.63
CA CYS A 172 9.24 12.29 11.90
C CYS A 172 10.20 11.42 12.71
N LEU A 173 10.95 10.53 12.04
CA LEU A 173 11.99 9.73 12.69
C LEU A 173 13.14 10.62 13.17
N ASP A 174 13.69 11.46 12.30
CA ASP A 174 14.80 12.35 12.65
C ASP A 174 14.40 13.29 13.79
N GLY A 175 13.25 13.95 13.71
CA GLY A 175 12.76 14.84 14.74
C GLY A 175 12.50 14.16 16.09
N ALA A 176 12.09 12.89 16.11
CA ALA A 176 11.94 12.14 17.34
C ALA A 176 13.29 11.90 18.03
N PHE A 177 14.36 11.63 17.26
CA PHE A 177 15.68 11.29 17.80
C PHE A 177 16.58 12.48 18.10
N GLU A 178 16.36 13.62 17.46
CA GLU A 178 17.10 14.85 17.75
C GLU A 178 16.67 15.50 19.08
N ASN A 179 15.45 15.25 19.53
CA ASN A 179 14.84 16.01 20.63
C ASN A 179 14.83 15.31 21.99
N ALA A 180 15.00 13.99 22.06
CA ALA A 180 15.00 13.27 23.34
C ALA A 180 15.62 11.87 23.25
N ASP A 181 16.18 11.42 24.37
CA ASP A 181 16.61 10.03 24.56
C ASP A 181 15.42 9.21 25.07
N TYR A 182 14.65 8.65 24.13
CA TYR A 182 13.51 7.80 24.47
C TYR A 182 13.98 6.44 24.96
N ARG A 183 13.51 6.03 26.13
CA ARG A 183 13.79 4.73 26.75
C ARG A 183 12.57 3.80 26.78
N GLN A 184 11.45 4.23 26.21
CA GLN A 184 10.19 3.50 26.22
C GLN A 184 9.50 3.58 24.85
N THR A 185 8.90 2.48 24.43
CA THR A 185 8.25 2.37 23.10
C THR A 185 7.06 3.30 22.97
N ALA A 186 6.25 3.49 24.03
CA ALA A 186 5.06 4.35 23.96
C ALA A 186 5.41 5.82 23.72
N ALA A 187 6.43 6.33 24.44
CA ALA A 187 6.87 7.71 24.28
C ALA A 187 7.44 7.97 22.87
N LEU A 188 8.24 7.04 22.34
CA LEU A 188 8.79 7.13 20.99
C LEU A 188 7.70 7.02 19.93
N THR A 189 6.73 6.11 20.11
CA THR A 189 5.56 6.00 19.21
C THR A 189 4.80 7.33 19.13
N ALA A 190 4.53 7.96 20.27
CA ALA A 190 3.82 9.24 20.32
C ALA A 190 4.61 10.37 19.63
N ALA A 191 5.94 10.38 19.80
CA ALA A 191 6.83 11.36 19.17
C ALA A 191 6.89 11.24 17.65
N ILE A 192 6.70 10.04 17.10
CA ILE A 192 6.67 9.77 15.66
C ILE A 192 5.24 9.98 15.10
N GLU A 193 4.24 9.34 15.74
CA GLU A 193 2.86 9.32 15.24
C GLU A 193 2.19 10.70 15.28
N GLY A 194 2.44 11.48 16.33
CA GLY A 194 1.84 12.80 16.51
C GLY A 194 2.17 13.76 15.36
N PRO A 195 3.46 14.06 15.08
CA PRO A 195 3.85 14.92 13.97
C PRO A 195 3.40 14.38 12.61
N ALA A 196 3.50 13.07 12.36
CA ALA A 196 3.08 12.47 11.10
C ALA A 196 1.59 12.72 10.82
N ARG A 197 0.73 12.55 11.82
CA ARG A 197 -0.71 12.82 11.69
C ARG A 197 -1.04 14.30 11.54
N LEU A 198 -0.32 15.17 12.23
CA LEU A 198 -0.47 16.63 12.07
C LEU A 198 -0.09 17.09 10.65
N ALA A 199 0.90 16.44 10.05
CA ALA A 199 1.31 16.69 8.67
C ALA A 199 0.42 16.03 7.60
N GLY A 200 -0.64 15.30 8.01
CA GLY A 200 -1.67 14.77 7.13
C GLY A 200 -1.55 13.28 6.80
N ALA A 201 -0.69 12.52 7.47
CA ALA A 201 -0.71 11.07 7.33
C ALA A 201 -2.06 10.47 7.76
N GLU A 202 -2.69 9.69 6.88
CA GLU A 202 -3.96 9.01 7.21
C GLU A 202 -3.73 7.86 8.17
N GLU A 203 -2.67 7.08 7.93
CA GLU A 203 -2.26 5.97 8.79
C GLU A 203 -0.79 6.05 9.14
N VAL A 204 -0.49 5.67 10.37
CA VAL A 204 0.88 5.53 10.88
C VAL A 204 0.93 4.28 11.74
N ILE A 205 1.86 3.40 11.44
CA ILE A 205 2.13 2.18 12.21
C ILE A 205 3.60 2.22 12.59
N VAL A 206 3.89 2.16 13.89
CA VAL A 206 5.26 2.09 14.41
C VAL A 206 5.51 0.69 14.93
N GLU A 207 6.57 0.08 14.44
CA GLU A 207 7.02 -1.26 14.81
C GLU A 207 8.42 -1.17 15.42
N PHE A 208 8.70 -2.05 16.37
CA PHE A 208 9.96 -2.09 17.11
C PHE A 208 10.58 -3.48 17.13
N ALA A 209 11.91 -3.55 17.06
CA ALA A 209 12.72 -4.56 17.68
C ALA A 209 13.38 -3.92 18.89
N PRO A 210 12.81 -4.09 20.11
CA PRO A 210 13.14 -3.22 21.26
C PRO A 210 14.55 -3.41 21.80
N ASP A 211 15.13 -4.60 21.60
CA ASP A 211 16.50 -4.92 22.01
C ASP A 211 17.14 -5.89 21.01
N LEU A 212 18.02 -5.37 20.17
CA LEU A 212 18.68 -6.14 19.12
C LEU A 212 19.71 -7.17 19.65
N ALA A 213 20.07 -7.11 20.92
CA ALA A 213 20.90 -8.15 21.53
C ALA A 213 20.12 -9.47 21.75
N GLY A 214 18.80 -9.38 21.94
CA GLY A 214 17.94 -10.53 22.23
C GLY A 214 16.91 -10.89 21.15
N ASP A 215 16.39 -9.89 20.43
CA ASP A 215 15.31 -10.09 19.49
C ASP A 215 15.37 -9.11 18.29
N THR A 216 15.53 -9.64 17.10
CA THR A 216 15.60 -8.87 15.85
C THR A 216 14.25 -8.78 15.11
N ALA A 217 13.15 -9.28 15.68
CA ALA A 217 11.85 -9.25 15.05
C ALA A 217 11.18 -7.88 15.21
N LEU A 218 11.03 -7.16 14.09
CA LEU A 218 10.21 -5.94 14.02
C LEU A 218 8.74 -6.29 14.16
N ARG A 219 8.08 -5.74 15.20
CA ARG A 219 6.67 -5.96 15.47
C ARG A 219 6.01 -4.76 16.11
N ARG A 220 4.71 -4.65 15.94
CA ARG A 220 3.91 -3.71 16.72
C ARG A 220 3.93 -4.12 18.19
N ILE A 221 4.15 -3.17 19.07
CA ILE A 221 4.13 -3.38 20.51
C ILE A 221 2.80 -2.89 21.08
N ASP A 222 2.10 -3.79 21.74
CA ASP A 222 0.93 -3.44 22.54
C ASP A 222 1.38 -3.12 23.98
N GLY A 223 1.15 -1.89 24.40
CA GLY A 223 1.61 -1.38 25.69
C GLY A 223 2.94 -0.65 25.60
N ASP A 224 3.70 -0.68 26.69
CA ASP A 224 4.96 0.05 26.84
C ASP A 224 6.08 -0.90 27.25
N ILE A 225 7.18 -0.90 26.50
CA ILE A 225 8.36 -1.75 26.73
C ILE A 225 9.60 -0.87 26.74
N ALA A 226 10.53 -1.18 27.64
CA ALA A 226 11.84 -0.52 27.69
C ALA A 226 12.63 -0.83 26.43
N LEU A 227 13.29 0.18 25.88
CA LEU A 227 14.24 0.08 24.78
C LEU A 227 15.62 -0.24 25.33
N GLY A 228 16.29 -1.19 24.71
CA GLY A 228 17.68 -1.53 24.97
C GLY A 228 18.66 -0.46 24.48
N ASP A 229 19.96 -0.70 24.67
CA ASP A 229 21.00 0.21 24.17
C ASP A 229 21.00 0.26 22.64
N ARG A 230 20.62 -0.84 21.97
CA ARG A 230 20.45 -0.94 20.52
C ARG A 230 19.06 -1.48 20.21
N TYR A 231 18.32 -0.76 19.41
CA TYR A 231 16.98 -1.14 18.99
C TYR A 231 16.69 -0.69 17.55
N ALA A 232 15.70 -1.25 16.92
CA ALA A 232 15.26 -0.80 15.61
C ALA A 232 13.82 -0.30 15.67
N VAL A 233 13.54 0.72 14.86
CA VAL A 233 12.21 1.30 14.67
C VAL A 233 11.88 1.29 13.17
N ARG A 234 10.66 0.87 12.84
CA ARG A 234 10.12 0.93 11.49
C ARG A 234 8.79 1.65 11.50
N VAL A 235 8.65 2.64 10.62
CA VAL A 235 7.41 3.40 10.41
C VAL A 235 6.82 3.00 9.07
N SER A 236 5.57 2.52 9.10
CA SER A 236 4.74 2.40 7.91
C SER A 236 3.74 3.54 7.92
N LEU A 237 3.75 4.36 6.88
CA LEU A 237 2.99 5.60 6.82
C LEU A 237 2.22 5.68 5.50
N ALA A 238 0.97 6.14 5.55
CA ALA A 238 0.13 6.39 4.38
C ALA A 238 -0.13 7.88 4.20
N CYS A 239 0.12 8.36 2.98
CA CYS A 239 -0.31 9.67 2.51
C CYS A 239 -1.15 9.48 1.24
N LYS A 240 -2.36 10.04 1.22
CA LYS A 240 -3.29 9.94 0.07
C LYS A 240 -3.46 8.52 -0.45
N GLY A 241 -3.50 7.53 0.47
CA GLY A 241 -3.64 6.11 0.16
C GLY A 241 -2.35 5.41 -0.30
N HIS A 242 -1.25 6.13 -0.45
CA HIS A 242 0.05 5.56 -0.82
C HIS A 242 0.86 5.25 0.42
N TRP A 243 1.27 3.99 0.56
CA TRP A 243 2.00 3.50 1.71
C TRP A 243 3.49 3.42 1.42
N ILE A 244 4.29 3.85 2.39
CA ILE A 244 5.73 3.64 2.41
C ILE A 244 6.17 3.05 3.74
N ARG A 245 7.37 2.47 3.75
CA ARG A 245 8.06 2.03 4.96
C ARG A 245 9.44 2.62 5.04
N LEU A 246 9.78 3.14 6.21
CA LEU A 246 11.13 3.60 6.55
C LEU A 246 11.50 3.01 7.92
N GLY A 247 12.70 2.42 8.03
CA GLY A 247 13.14 1.82 9.29
C GLY A 247 14.62 2.01 9.51
N ARG A 248 15.01 2.18 10.77
CA ARG A 248 16.39 2.42 11.21
C ARG A 248 16.74 1.69 12.48
N THR A 249 18.04 1.41 12.64
CA THR A 249 18.64 0.95 13.88
C THR A 249 19.24 2.13 14.65
N TYR A 250 19.02 2.15 15.94
CA TYR A 250 19.50 3.14 16.89
C TYR A 250 20.45 2.53 17.92
N GLY A 251 21.28 3.37 18.57
CA GLY A 251 22.34 2.93 19.47
C GLY A 251 23.55 2.35 18.76
N ALA A 252 23.66 2.59 17.44
CA ALA A 252 24.78 2.17 16.59
C ALA A 252 25.12 3.31 15.62
N GLU A 253 26.23 3.17 14.91
CA GLU A 253 26.58 4.09 13.82
C GLU A 253 25.47 4.13 12.78
N ARG A 254 25.13 5.34 12.31
CA ARG A 254 24.15 5.50 11.23
C ARG A 254 24.74 5.00 9.91
N LEU A 255 24.05 4.05 9.32
CA LEU A 255 24.45 3.43 8.05
C LEU A 255 23.62 3.88 6.86
N ASP A 256 22.67 4.80 7.07
CA ASP A 256 21.63 5.17 6.08
C ASP A 256 22.25 5.55 4.72
N ASP A 257 23.21 6.51 4.73
CA ASP A 257 23.84 7.00 3.50
C ASP A 257 24.73 5.94 2.84
N TRP A 258 25.43 5.15 3.66
CA TRP A 258 26.27 4.06 3.17
C TRP A 258 25.41 2.95 2.55
N ILE A 259 24.30 2.56 3.20
CA ILE A 259 23.38 1.56 2.69
C ILE A 259 22.71 2.06 1.41
N ALA A 260 22.28 3.34 1.37
CA ALA A 260 21.71 3.93 0.17
C ALA A 260 22.66 3.87 -1.02
N GLY A 261 23.95 4.15 -0.81
CA GLY A 261 24.99 4.04 -1.84
C GLY A 261 25.36 2.59 -2.23
N SER A 262 25.06 1.61 -1.37
CA SER A 262 25.38 0.19 -1.57
C SER A 262 24.14 -0.65 -1.89
N LEU A 263 22.97 -0.04 -2.06
CA LEU A 263 21.70 -0.77 -2.17
C LEU A 263 21.67 -1.68 -3.40
N SER A 264 22.03 -1.19 -4.57
CA SER A 264 22.02 -1.99 -5.80
C SER A 264 22.93 -3.22 -5.68
N PRO A 265 24.22 -3.10 -5.32
CA PRO A 265 25.08 -4.27 -5.06
C PRO A 265 24.47 -5.26 -4.05
N ILE A 266 23.85 -4.76 -2.97
CA ILE A 266 23.20 -5.61 -1.96
C ILE A 266 22.04 -6.41 -2.56
N LEU A 267 21.20 -5.77 -3.36
CA LEU A 267 20.05 -6.40 -4.01
C LEU A 267 20.47 -7.39 -5.09
N ASP A 268 21.57 -7.12 -5.78
CA ASP A 268 22.15 -8.00 -6.80
C ASP A 268 22.91 -9.19 -6.19
N GLY A 269 22.99 -9.26 -4.85
CA GLY A 269 23.67 -10.32 -4.12
C GLY A 269 25.20 -10.23 -4.18
N GLU A 270 25.73 -9.06 -4.52
CA GLU A 270 27.16 -8.81 -4.57
C GLU A 270 27.77 -8.71 -3.16
N SER A 271 29.05 -9.04 -3.05
CA SER A 271 29.78 -8.88 -1.80
C SER A 271 30.12 -7.41 -1.56
N VAL A 272 29.56 -6.85 -0.48
CA VAL A 272 29.88 -5.48 -0.05
C VAL A 272 30.91 -5.53 1.08
N PRO A 273 32.06 -4.85 0.96
CA PRO A 273 33.10 -4.87 1.98
C PRO A 273 32.57 -4.44 3.36
N GLY A 274 32.87 -5.23 4.39
CA GLY A 274 32.45 -4.96 5.77
C GLY A 274 31.03 -5.42 6.09
N LEU A 275 30.25 -5.94 5.12
CA LEU A 275 28.92 -6.46 5.29
C LEU A 275 28.94 -7.99 5.32
N GLY A 276 28.32 -8.61 6.33
CA GLY A 276 27.94 -10.03 6.28
C GLY A 276 26.81 -10.25 5.25
N SER A 277 26.49 -11.50 4.96
CA SER A 277 25.41 -11.82 4.01
C SER A 277 24.09 -11.16 4.44
N PRO A 278 23.55 -10.20 3.67
CA PRO A 278 22.31 -9.51 4.02
C PRO A 278 21.11 -10.44 3.82
N ALA A 279 20.12 -10.35 4.71
CA ALA A 279 18.78 -10.85 4.42
C ALA A 279 17.96 -9.69 3.84
N VAL A 280 17.39 -9.88 2.65
CA VAL A 280 16.64 -8.88 1.93
C VAL A 280 15.21 -9.37 1.72
N THR A 281 14.23 -8.48 1.96
CA THR A 281 12.83 -8.69 1.58
C THR A 281 12.31 -7.45 0.87
N LEU A 282 11.74 -7.65 -0.32
CA LEU A 282 11.14 -6.57 -1.10
C LEU A 282 9.64 -6.55 -0.91
N GLU A 283 9.05 -5.36 -0.88
CA GLU A 283 7.60 -5.15 -0.80
C GLU A 283 7.16 -4.10 -1.81
N ALA A 284 6.00 -4.33 -2.43
CA ALA A 284 5.36 -3.37 -3.32
C ALA A 284 3.83 -3.50 -3.25
N CYS A 285 3.11 -2.52 -3.79
CA CYS A 285 1.67 -2.60 -3.95
C CYS A 285 1.33 -3.38 -5.23
N MET A 286 1.01 -4.67 -5.08
CA MET A 286 0.78 -5.58 -6.21
C MET A 286 -0.70 -5.86 -6.52
N GLY A 287 -1.60 -5.41 -5.67
CA GLY A 287 -3.04 -5.68 -5.80
C GLY A 287 -3.86 -4.82 -4.86
N SER A 288 -4.75 -5.43 -4.09
CA SER A 288 -5.59 -4.72 -3.11
C SER A 288 -4.85 -4.39 -1.81
N ALA A 289 -3.84 -5.17 -1.42
CA ALA A 289 -3.03 -4.89 -0.23
C ALA A 289 -2.01 -3.78 -0.52
N PRO A 290 -1.85 -2.80 0.38
CA PRO A 290 -0.93 -1.68 0.15
C PRO A 290 0.55 -2.09 0.06
N LEU A 291 0.94 -3.08 0.84
CA LEU A 291 2.30 -3.63 0.88
C LEU A 291 2.21 -5.15 0.80
N THR A 292 2.88 -5.73 -0.17
CA THR A 292 2.93 -7.17 -0.43
C THR A 292 4.38 -7.57 -0.66
N ALA A 293 4.83 -8.63 0.02
CA ALA A 293 6.15 -9.19 -0.23
C ALA A 293 6.25 -9.70 -1.67
N VAL A 294 7.36 -9.38 -2.33
CA VAL A 294 7.64 -9.77 -3.71
C VAL A 294 9.06 -10.33 -3.80
N THR A 295 9.30 -11.16 -4.79
CA THR A 295 10.65 -11.68 -5.09
C THR A 295 11.49 -10.67 -5.86
N GLU A 296 10.83 -9.83 -6.65
CA GLU A 296 11.43 -8.82 -7.49
C GLU A 296 10.48 -7.62 -7.60
N LEU A 297 11.02 -6.41 -7.68
CA LEU A 297 10.22 -5.20 -7.91
C LEU A 297 9.92 -5.07 -9.40
N PRO A 298 8.65 -4.90 -9.79
CA PRO A 298 8.32 -4.57 -11.18
C PRO A 298 9.02 -3.28 -11.63
N ALA A 299 9.35 -3.21 -12.91
CA ALA A 299 9.90 -1.99 -13.50
C ALA A 299 8.94 -0.80 -13.26
N GLY A 300 9.47 0.33 -12.80
CA GLY A 300 8.70 1.52 -12.45
C GLY A 300 7.86 1.39 -11.18
N ALA A 301 8.08 0.37 -10.34
CA ALA A 301 7.35 0.24 -9.07
C ALA A 301 8.00 1.07 -7.96
N VAL A 302 7.15 1.73 -7.17
CA VAL A 302 7.52 2.20 -5.83
C VAL A 302 7.37 1.04 -4.85
N GLY A 303 8.39 0.82 -4.03
CA GLY A 303 8.42 -0.28 -3.08
C GLY A 303 9.21 0.03 -1.83
N THR A 304 9.51 -1.02 -1.07
CA THR A 304 10.40 -0.97 0.10
C THR A 304 11.39 -2.13 0.04
N ALA A 305 12.66 -1.86 0.25
CA ALA A 305 13.67 -2.85 0.57
C ALA A 305 13.84 -2.93 2.08
N ASN A 306 13.54 -4.08 2.68
CA ASN A 306 13.79 -4.36 4.09
C ASN A 306 15.07 -5.19 4.20
N LEU A 307 16.03 -4.71 4.95
CA LEU A 307 17.37 -5.25 5.08
C LEU A 307 17.65 -5.65 6.53
N ALA A 308 18.14 -6.86 6.74
CA ALA A 308 18.79 -7.24 7.99
C ALA A 308 20.28 -7.48 7.67
N LEU A 309 21.13 -6.64 8.23
CA LEU A 309 22.55 -6.56 7.93
C LEU A 309 23.37 -6.90 9.18
N SER A 310 24.59 -7.45 8.97
CA SER A 310 25.57 -7.59 10.05
C SER A 310 26.81 -6.77 9.69
N VAL A 311 27.12 -5.79 10.51
CA VAL A 311 28.28 -4.90 10.33
C VAL A 311 29.10 -4.92 11.62
N GLY A 312 30.36 -5.32 11.54
CA GLY A 312 31.22 -5.42 12.72
C GLY A 312 30.75 -6.42 13.79
N GLY A 313 29.86 -7.36 13.44
CA GLY A 313 29.22 -8.31 14.36
C GLY A 313 27.88 -7.82 14.92
N ASP A 314 27.50 -6.59 14.64
CA ASP A 314 26.26 -5.97 15.06
C ASP A 314 25.14 -6.11 14.05
N VAL A 315 23.91 -6.41 14.50
CA VAL A 315 22.74 -6.49 13.64
C VAL A 315 22.16 -5.11 13.41
N HIS A 316 21.85 -4.79 12.16
CA HIS A 316 21.14 -3.60 11.74
C HIS A 316 19.89 -3.99 10.95
N LEU A 317 18.76 -3.42 11.33
CA LEU A 317 17.49 -3.55 10.60
C LEU A 317 17.16 -2.22 9.95
N VAL A 318 17.05 -2.22 8.64
CA VAL A 318 16.81 -1.01 7.85
C VAL A 318 15.69 -1.27 6.86
N SER A 319 14.80 -0.31 6.68
CA SER A 319 13.79 -0.32 5.64
C SER A 319 13.91 0.95 4.81
N ILE A 320 14.08 0.81 3.50
CA ILE A 320 14.33 1.91 2.57
C ILE A 320 13.20 1.96 1.56
N PRO A 321 12.46 3.08 1.43
CA PRO A 321 11.59 3.31 0.29
C PRO A 321 12.43 3.37 -0.99
N VAL A 322 12.00 2.65 -2.01
CA VAL A 322 12.76 2.51 -3.26
C VAL A 322 11.89 2.72 -4.49
N LEU A 323 12.53 3.08 -5.59
CA LEU A 323 11.97 3.12 -6.93
C LEU A 323 12.77 2.19 -7.83
N SER A 324 12.07 1.36 -8.59
CA SER A 324 12.67 0.50 -9.60
C SER A 324 12.56 1.16 -10.97
N GLU A 325 13.68 1.57 -11.56
CA GLU A 325 13.73 2.17 -12.92
C GLU A 325 14.77 1.42 -13.76
N ASP A 326 14.39 1.05 -14.97
CA ASP A 326 15.28 0.41 -15.97
C ASP A 326 16.10 -0.78 -15.42
N GLY A 327 15.51 -1.59 -14.56
CA GLY A 327 16.16 -2.75 -13.94
C GLY A 327 17.08 -2.39 -12.77
N THR A 328 17.15 -1.12 -12.39
CA THR A 328 17.92 -0.66 -11.23
C THR A 328 16.98 -0.25 -10.11
N VAL A 329 17.30 -0.62 -8.88
CA VAL A 329 16.55 -0.20 -7.68
C VAL A 329 17.34 0.86 -6.95
N SER A 330 16.77 2.03 -6.79
CA SER A 330 17.39 3.17 -6.11
C SER A 330 16.53 3.67 -4.94
N PRO A 331 17.13 4.31 -3.92
CA PRO A 331 16.37 5.00 -2.88
C PRO A 331 15.40 6.01 -3.48
N LEU A 332 14.20 6.08 -2.93
CA LEU A 332 13.16 7.02 -3.39
C LEU A 332 13.46 8.46 -2.97
N ILE A 333 14.17 8.66 -1.83
CA ILE A 333 14.58 9.94 -1.24
C ILE A 333 16.01 9.88 -0.73
#